data_9bd36bd5c111ff94974eeb2a931ac3f1
#
_entry.id   9bd36bd5c111ff94974eeb2a931ac3f1
#
_cell.length_a   1.000
_cell.length_b   1.000
_cell.length_c   1.000
_cell.angle_alpha   90.00
_cell.angle_beta   90.00
_cell.angle_gamma   90.00
#
_symmetry.space_group_name_H-M   'P 1'
#
loop_
_entity.id
_entity.type
_entity.pdbx_description
1 polymer ?
#
loop_
_entity_poly.entity_id
_entity_poly.type
_entity_poly.pdbx_seq_one_letter_code
_entity_poly.pdbx_strand_id
1 'polypeptide(L)'
;MLNAELKRQAIWSVSSWIAAAALAFLSLPARAGASPCADIEGAAYTVCDFDARKHDIRLFLRDEKGEIYGSFARLADGLANKGETLVFAMNAGMYAEDRTPVGLYVENGRTLNGANTRSGAGNFHLKPNGVFWVDGARAGVTETARFLKNPQRAQFATQSGPMLVISGRIHPRIHEDGMSQKFRNGVCVQDGHIMRFAISNQPVTFYEFARLFRDRLHCKDALFLDGGSASALYAPSLSRHDRFTPTMGPILGVVEKANR
;
A
#
# COMPACT_ATOMS: atom_id res chain seq x y z
N MET A 1 -74.53 26.94 75.87
CA MET A 1 -74.91 25.88 74.90
C MET A 1 -74.08 26.12 73.62
N LEU A 2 -73.41 25.09 73.21
CA LEU A 2 -72.75 24.78 71.89
C LEU A 2 -71.52 25.56 71.50
N ASN A 3 -70.45 24.89 71.66
CA ASN A 3 -69.34 24.44 70.83
C ASN A 3 -69.10 25.17 69.51
N ALA A 4 -67.86 25.70 69.42
CA ALA A 4 -67.23 26.00 68.13
C ALA A 4 -65.86 25.34 68.13
N GLU A 5 -65.69 24.33 67.29
CA GLU A 5 -64.44 23.61 67.03
C GLU A 5 -63.52 24.42 66.17
N LEU A 6 -62.27 24.50 66.58
CA LEU A 6 -61.17 25.03 65.78
C LEU A 6 -60.65 23.96 64.85
N LYS A 7 -60.81 24.20 63.52
CA LYS A 7 -60.09 23.44 62.50
C LYS A 7 -58.67 23.99 62.31
N ARG A 8 -57.68 23.22 62.72
CA ARG A 8 -56.27 23.48 62.33
C ARG A 8 -56.02 22.99 60.89
N GLN A 9 -55.67 23.92 60.03
CA GLN A 9 -55.17 23.59 58.68
C GLN A 9 -53.68 23.23 58.78
N ALA A 10 -53.35 22.01 58.38
CA ALA A 10 -51.98 21.55 58.21
C ALA A 10 -51.44 22.02 56.82
N ILE A 11 -50.41 22.82 56.86
CA ILE A 11 -49.70 23.25 55.64
C ILE A 11 -48.67 22.16 55.30
N TRP A 12 -48.89 21.48 54.17
CA TRP A 12 -47.93 20.54 53.58
C TRP A 12 -46.93 21.32 52.73
N SER A 13 -45.68 21.40 53.16
CA SER A 13 -44.58 21.90 52.31
C SER A 13 -44.16 20.78 51.36
N VAL A 14 -44.37 20.99 50.05
CA VAL A 14 -43.89 20.12 49.00
C VAL A 14 -42.44 20.53 48.69
N SER A 15 -41.47 19.77 49.19
CA SER A 15 -40.08 19.93 48.82
C SER A 15 -39.84 19.30 47.43
N SER A 16 -39.68 20.13 46.42
CA SER A 16 -39.33 19.69 45.05
C SER A 16 -37.87 19.28 44.99
N TRP A 17 -37.61 18.01 44.90
CA TRP A 17 -36.28 17.47 44.56
C TRP A 17 -36.07 17.55 43.08
N ILE A 18 -35.25 18.50 42.62
CA ILE A 18 -34.77 18.54 41.23
C ILE A 18 -33.60 17.56 41.14
N ALA A 19 -33.85 16.37 40.62
CA ALA A 19 -32.81 15.42 40.25
C ALA A 19 -32.11 15.91 38.97
N ALA A 20 -30.90 16.48 39.11
CA ALA A 20 -30.05 16.78 38.00
C ALA A 20 -29.47 15.46 37.41
N ALA A 21 -30.05 14.96 36.34
CA ALA A 21 -29.48 13.85 35.57
C ALA A 21 -28.24 14.33 34.82
N ALA A 22 -27.04 14.02 35.37
CA ALA A 22 -25.78 14.22 34.68
C ALA A 22 -25.71 13.20 33.50
N LEU A 23 -25.94 13.66 32.31
CA LEU A 23 -25.63 12.89 31.08
C LEU A 23 -24.11 12.75 30.97
N ALA A 24 -23.58 11.63 31.42
CA ALA A 24 -22.22 11.22 31.13
C ALA A 24 -22.15 10.87 29.64
N PHE A 25 -21.59 11.77 28.83
CA PHE A 25 -21.17 11.47 27.47
C PHE A 25 -20.03 10.44 27.55
N LEU A 26 -20.36 9.16 27.45
CA LEU A 26 -19.39 8.12 27.16
C LEU A 26 -18.84 8.41 25.76
N SER A 27 -17.68 9.06 25.69
CA SER A 27 -16.89 9.11 24.46
C SER A 27 -16.46 7.68 24.13
N LEU A 28 -17.18 7.05 23.18
CA LEU A 28 -16.72 5.80 22.58
C LEU A 28 -15.33 6.05 21.99
N PRO A 29 -14.32 5.23 22.34
CA PRO A 29 -13.02 5.36 21.72
C PRO A 29 -13.20 5.22 20.21
N ALA A 30 -12.66 6.17 19.44
CA ALA A 30 -12.60 6.07 17.99
C ALA A 30 -12.01 4.70 17.64
N ARG A 31 -12.77 3.89 16.94
CA ARG A 31 -12.32 2.56 16.49
C ARG A 31 -11.09 2.80 15.64
N ALA A 32 -9.90 2.48 16.16
CA ALA A 32 -8.68 2.48 15.38
C ALA A 32 -8.97 1.64 14.13
N GLY A 33 -8.88 2.25 12.95
CA GLY A 33 -9.09 1.55 11.69
C GLY A 33 -8.19 0.32 11.65
N ALA A 34 -8.67 -0.80 11.12
CA ALA A 34 -7.83 -1.99 10.96
C ALA A 34 -6.56 -1.61 10.19
N SER A 35 -5.40 -2.11 10.66
CA SER A 35 -4.13 -1.88 9.97
C SER A 35 -4.27 -2.25 8.49
N PRO A 36 -3.81 -1.42 7.56
CA PRO A 36 -3.81 -1.76 6.14
C PRO A 36 -2.88 -2.94 5.82
N CYS A 37 -1.98 -3.28 6.72
CA CYS A 37 -1.00 -4.35 6.57
C CYS A 37 -1.21 -5.45 7.60
N ALA A 38 -1.01 -6.70 7.19
CA ALA A 38 -1.04 -7.88 8.05
C ALA A 38 -0.04 -8.94 7.59
N ASP A 39 0.51 -9.69 8.54
CA ASP A 39 1.25 -10.91 8.27
C ASP A 39 0.28 -12.07 8.02
N ILE A 40 0.59 -12.89 7.04
CA ILE A 40 -0.21 -14.07 6.65
C ILE A 40 0.68 -15.31 6.52
N GLU A 41 0.04 -16.50 6.45
CA GLU A 41 0.72 -17.79 6.32
C GLU A 41 1.84 -18.01 7.36
N GLY A 42 1.50 -17.85 8.66
CA GLY A 42 2.48 -17.98 9.73
C GLY A 42 3.60 -16.95 9.67
N ALA A 43 3.28 -15.74 9.23
CA ALA A 43 4.21 -14.63 8.99
C ALA A 43 5.24 -14.87 7.88
N ALA A 44 4.99 -15.82 6.97
CA ALA A 44 5.84 -16.01 5.78
C ALA A 44 5.76 -14.84 4.81
N TYR A 45 4.64 -14.10 4.83
CA TYR A 45 4.39 -12.94 3.98
C TYR A 45 3.74 -11.82 4.77
N THR A 46 4.07 -10.58 4.41
CA THR A 46 3.32 -9.37 4.81
C THR A 46 2.54 -8.87 3.60
N VAL A 47 1.24 -8.63 3.78
CA VAL A 47 0.34 -8.08 2.74
C VAL A 47 -0.24 -6.76 3.21
N CYS A 48 -0.26 -5.77 2.33
CA CYS A 48 -0.81 -4.45 2.59
C CYS A 48 -1.83 -4.09 1.50
N ASP A 49 -3.04 -3.73 1.91
CA ASP A 49 -4.16 -3.41 1.01
C ASP A 49 -4.48 -1.92 1.07
N PHE A 50 -4.58 -1.28 -0.11
CA PHE A 50 -4.95 0.13 -0.24
C PHE A 50 -5.98 0.31 -1.36
N ASP A 51 -6.94 1.20 -1.14
CA ASP A 51 -7.96 1.58 -2.14
C ASP A 51 -7.57 2.89 -2.80
N ALA A 52 -7.34 2.91 -4.11
CA ALA A 52 -6.97 4.09 -4.89
C ALA A 52 -8.00 5.24 -4.81
N ARG A 53 -9.24 4.94 -4.41
CA ARG A 53 -10.29 5.93 -4.21
C ARG A 53 -10.18 6.69 -2.89
N LYS A 54 -9.36 6.18 -1.95
CA LYS A 54 -9.23 6.66 -0.58
C LYS A 54 -7.81 7.04 -0.20
N HIS A 55 -6.82 6.42 -0.83
CA HIS A 55 -5.42 6.55 -0.48
C HIS A 55 -4.64 7.20 -1.63
N ASP A 56 -3.74 8.08 -1.29
CA ASP A 56 -2.86 8.76 -2.22
C ASP A 56 -1.60 7.91 -2.44
N ILE A 57 -1.59 7.16 -3.54
CA ILE A 57 -0.49 6.29 -3.93
C ILE A 57 0.38 7.02 -4.94
N ARG A 58 1.68 7.12 -4.65
CA ARG A 58 2.65 7.84 -5.48
C ARG A 58 3.90 7.00 -5.73
N LEU A 59 4.62 7.36 -6.77
CA LEU A 59 5.99 6.92 -7.01
C LEU A 59 6.95 8.08 -6.72
N PHE A 60 8.12 7.73 -6.21
CA PHE A 60 9.15 8.69 -5.82
C PHE A 60 10.52 8.20 -6.27
N LEU A 61 11.25 9.02 -6.99
CA LEU A 61 12.64 8.76 -7.39
C LEU A 61 13.58 9.82 -6.83
N ARG A 62 13.29 11.09 -7.06
CA ARG A 62 14.15 12.21 -6.72
C ARG A 62 13.41 13.25 -5.87
N ASP A 63 14.14 13.90 -5.01
CA ASP A 63 13.66 15.05 -4.26
C ASP A 63 13.63 16.33 -5.13
N GLU A 64 13.22 17.44 -4.55
CA GLU A 64 13.13 18.74 -5.25
C GLU A 64 14.48 19.28 -5.74
N LYS A 65 15.57 18.82 -5.16
CA LYS A 65 16.93 19.16 -5.57
C LYS A 65 17.45 18.27 -6.70
N GLY A 66 16.66 17.26 -7.09
CA GLY A 66 17.05 16.28 -8.10
C GLY A 66 17.86 15.10 -7.53
N GLU A 67 18.05 15.04 -6.21
CA GLU A 67 18.76 13.95 -5.55
C GLU A 67 17.87 12.72 -5.38
N ILE A 68 18.45 11.53 -5.59
CA ILE A 68 17.75 10.26 -5.34
C ILE A 68 17.35 10.17 -3.87
N TYR A 69 16.08 9.86 -3.57
CA TYR A 69 15.66 9.61 -2.19
C TYR A 69 16.45 8.46 -1.55
N GLY A 70 16.55 7.35 -2.22
CA GLY A 70 17.42 6.22 -1.90
C GLY A 70 17.09 5.47 -0.61
N SER A 71 16.18 6.00 0.22
CA SER A 71 15.72 5.33 1.44
C SER A 71 14.33 5.81 1.84
N PHE A 72 13.60 4.98 2.57
CA PHE A 72 12.30 5.35 3.14
C PHE A 72 12.41 6.50 4.15
N ALA A 73 13.49 6.54 4.93
CA ALA A 73 13.70 7.62 5.90
C ALA A 73 13.83 8.98 5.22
N ARG A 74 14.69 9.12 4.20
CA ARG A 74 14.79 10.39 3.43
C ARG A 74 13.49 10.77 2.76
N LEU A 75 12.72 9.80 2.25
CA LEU A 75 11.40 10.06 1.68
C LEU A 75 10.43 10.56 2.76
N ALA A 76 10.37 9.90 3.92
CA ALA A 76 9.51 10.29 5.02
C ALA A 76 9.85 11.70 5.53
N ASP A 77 11.14 12.02 5.70
CA ASP A 77 11.60 13.35 6.10
C ASP A 77 11.21 14.42 5.05
N GLY A 78 11.39 14.12 3.77
CA GLY A 78 11.03 15.01 2.67
C GLY A 78 9.53 15.29 2.60
N LEU A 79 8.69 14.29 2.89
CA LEU A 79 7.23 14.43 2.96
C LEU A 79 6.82 15.22 4.22
N ALA A 80 7.42 14.93 5.37
CA ALA A 80 7.14 15.64 6.62
C ALA A 80 7.38 17.15 6.50
N ASN A 81 8.42 17.57 5.79
CA ASN A 81 8.71 18.98 5.49
C ASN A 81 7.60 19.65 4.66
N LYS A 82 6.74 18.86 4.00
CA LYS A 82 5.58 19.32 3.21
C LYS A 82 4.26 19.19 3.95
N GLY A 83 4.28 18.79 5.23
CA GLY A 83 3.07 18.50 6.01
C GLY A 83 2.35 17.22 5.56
N GLU A 84 3.11 16.26 5.04
CA GLU A 84 2.62 14.95 4.60
C GLU A 84 3.27 13.83 5.43
N THR A 85 2.58 12.72 5.58
CA THR A 85 3.04 11.54 6.32
C THR A 85 3.13 10.35 5.39
N LEU A 86 4.29 9.68 5.38
CA LEU A 86 4.44 8.38 4.70
C LEU A 86 3.85 7.28 5.59
N VAL A 87 2.77 6.64 5.16
CA VAL A 87 2.09 5.58 5.94
C VAL A 87 2.43 4.18 5.45
N PHE A 88 2.98 4.07 4.25
CA PHE A 88 3.47 2.83 3.66
C PHE A 88 4.50 3.16 2.59
N ALA A 89 5.55 2.34 2.47
CA ALA A 89 6.39 2.34 1.27
C ALA A 89 7.00 0.97 0.99
N MET A 90 7.29 0.73 -0.27
CA MET A 90 7.97 -0.44 -0.79
C MET A 90 8.87 -0.02 -1.95
N ASN A 91 9.97 -0.75 -2.21
CA ASN A 91 10.68 -0.54 -3.46
C ASN A 91 9.75 -0.83 -4.66
N ALA A 92 9.85 -0.01 -5.70
CA ALA A 92 9.01 -0.12 -6.89
C ALA A 92 9.64 -1.04 -7.96
N GLY A 93 9.52 -0.68 -9.24
CA GLY A 93 10.10 -1.45 -10.35
C GLY A 93 11.62 -1.44 -10.37
N MET A 94 12.18 -2.33 -11.18
CA MET A 94 13.62 -2.55 -11.28
C MET A 94 14.37 -1.33 -11.80
N TYR A 95 15.61 -1.16 -11.31
CA TYR A 95 16.49 -0.04 -11.62
C TYR A 95 17.92 -0.50 -11.89
N ALA A 96 18.67 0.33 -12.60
CA ALA A 96 20.07 0.13 -12.91
C ALA A 96 20.99 0.54 -11.72
N GLU A 97 22.30 0.34 -11.85
CA GLU A 97 23.28 0.67 -10.80
C GLU A 97 23.25 2.16 -10.42
N ASP A 98 22.99 3.04 -11.38
CA ASP A 98 22.82 4.48 -11.18
C ASP A 98 21.46 4.88 -10.59
N ARG A 99 20.63 3.90 -10.22
CA ARG A 99 19.28 4.05 -9.65
C ARG A 99 18.22 4.52 -10.65
N THR A 100 18.53 4.63 -11.93
CA THR A 100 17.54 4.94 -12.95
C THR A 100 16.61 3.74 -13.22
N PRO A 101 15.30 3.97 -13.44
CA PRO A 101 14.38 2.89 -13.82
C PRO A 101 14.82 2.16 -15.10
N VAL A 102 14.78 0.82 -15.10
CA VAL A 102 15.11 0.00 -16.28
C VAL A 102 14.03 0.07 -17.35
N GLY A 103 12.79 0.30 -16.97
CA GLY A 103 11.62 0.35 -17.85
C GLY A 103 10.80 1.60 -17.64
N LEU A 104 9.55 1.57 -18.15
CA LEU A 104 8.62 2.69 -18.02
C LEU A 104 8.57 3.20 -16.57
N TYR A 105 8.73 4.51 -16.44
CA TYR A 105 8.55 5.19 -15.17
C TYR A 105 7.82 6.53 -15.40
N VAL A 106 6.65 6.65 -14.79
CA VAL A 106 5.81 7.86 -14.83
C VAL A 106 5.63 8.37 -13.42
N GLU A 107 5.90 9.65 -13.22
CA GLU A 107 5.74 10.33 -11.94
C GLU A 107 5.01 11.65 -12.18
N ASN A 108 3.91 11.87 -11.44
CA ASN A 108 3.05 13.06 -11.58
C ASN A 108 2.58 13.31 -13.05
N GLY A 109 2.23 12.24 -13.76
CA GLY A 109 1.79 12.30 -15.15
C GLY A 109 2.90 12.55 -16.19
N ARG A 110 4.16 12.66 -15.75
CA ARG A 110 5.33 12.86 -16.63
C ARG A 110 6.08 11.55 -16.82
N THR A 111 6.29 11.15 -18.06
CA THR A 111 7.15 10.01 -18.39
C THR A 111 8.61 10.43 -18.20
N LEU A 112 9.26 9.90 -17.17
CA LEU A 112 10.67 10.16 -16.87
C LEU A 112 11.58 9.11 -17.51
N ASN A 113 11.08 7.90 -17.74
CA ASN A 113 11.76 6.85 -18.52
C ASN A 113 10.75 6.11 -19.40
N GLY A 114 11.15 5.79 -20.62
CA GLY A 114 10.31 5.09 -21.58
C GLY A 114 10.16 3.60 -21.30
N ALA A 115 9.18 2.96 -21.94
CA ALA A 115 8.99 1.53 -21.81
C ALA A 115 10.15 0.73 -22.44
N ASN A 116 10.59 -0.29 -21.73
CA ASN A 116 11.63 -1.21 -22.21
C ASN A 116 11.01 -2.52 -22.70
N THR A 117 11.00 -2.70 -24.01
CA THR A 117 10.46 -3.91 -24.67
C THR A 117 11.56 -4.84 -25.18
N ARG A 118 12.84 -4.53 -24.92
CA ARG A 118 13.99 -5.34 -25.37
C ARG A 118 13.97 -6.73 -24.75
N SER A 119 14.58 -7.68 -25.39
CA SER A 119 14.91 -8.98 -24.83
C SER A 119 16.24 -8.88 -24.08
N GLY A 120 16.47 -9.76 -23.11
CA GLY A 120 17.69 -9.75 -22.31
C GLY A 120 17.66 -10.83 -21.24
N ALA A 121 18.71 -10.88 -20.46
CA ALA A 121 18.82 -11.74 -19.28
C ALA A 121 18.12 -11.10 -18.05
N GLY A 122 17.88 -11.93 -17.02
CA GLY A 122 17.32 -11.49 -15.77
C GLY A 122 15.80 -11.40 -15.74
N ASN A 123 15.29 -11.16 -14.56
CA ASN A 123 13.85 -11.23 -14.26
C ASN A 123 13.03 -10.19 -15.02
N PHE A 124 13.57 -8.98 -15.22
CA PHE A 124 12.89 -7.93 -15.98
C PHE A 124 12.54 -8.37 -17.39
N HIS A 125 13.42 -9.15 -18.04
CA HIS A 125 13.26 -9.63 -19.40
C HIS A 125 12.58 -10.99 -19.51
N LEU A 126 12.13 -11.58 -18.41
CA LEU A 126 11.28 -12.78 -18.41
C LEU A 126 9.86 -12.37 -18.83
N LYS A 127 9.62 -12.34 -20.13
CA LYS A 127 8.34 -11.90 -20.70
C LYS A 127 7.26 -12.97 -20.61
N PRO A 128 5.99 -12.55 -20.42
CA PRO A 128 5.54 -11.17 -20.33
C PRO A 128 5.93 -10.49 -19.00
N ASN A 129 6.45 -9.28 -19.13
CA ASN A 129 6.58 -8.34 -18.03
C ASN A 129 5.40 -7.36 -18.03
N GLY A 130 5.27 -6.51 -17.02
CA GLY A 130 4.09 -5.69 -16.85
C GLY A 130 4.36 -4.29 -16.33
N VAL A 131 3.30 -3.51 -16.30
CA VAL A 131 3.26 -2.16 -15.75
C VAL A 131 2.22 -2.12 -14.63
N PHE A 132 2.64 -1.72 -13.44
CA PHE A 132 1.74 -1.23 -12.40
C PHE A 132 1.50 0.25 -12.63
N TRP A 133 0.25 0.69 -12.59
CA TRP A 133 -0.13 2.07 -12.85
C TRP A 133 -1.28 2.53 -11.96
N VAL A 134 -1.32 3.84 -11.68
CA VAL A 134 -2.37 4.53 -10.93
C VAL A 134 -2.79 5.79 -11.70
N ASP A 135 -4.10 6.03 -11.80
CA ASP A 135 -4.73 7.18 -12.43
C ASP A 135 -5.93 7.65 -11.60
N GLY A 136 -5.68 8.55 -10.66
CA GLY A 136 -6.70 8.99 -9.69
C GLY A 136 -7.27 7.82 -8.88
N ALA A 137 -8.56 7.60 -9.00
CA ALA A 137 -9.28 6.54 -8.28
C ALA A 137 -9.13 5.13 -8.90
N ARG A 138 -8.34 4.99 -9.95
CA ARG A 138 -8.14 3.72 -10.66
C ARG A 138 -6.68 3.27 -10.58
N ALA A 139 -6.50 1.98 -10.50
CA ALA A 139 -5.19 1.35 -10.57
C ALA A 139 -5.26 0.05 -11.39
N GLY A 140 -4.12 -0.44 -11.83
CA GLY A 140 -4.06 -1.70 -12.56
C GLY A 140 -2.66 -2.28 -12.67
N VAL A 141 -2.62 -3.58 -12.93
CA VAL A 141 -1.45 -4.30 -13.43
C VAL A 141 -1.78 -4.75 -14.84
N THR A 142 -0.97 -4.36 -15.82
CA THR A 142 -1.22 -4.64 -17.23
C THR A 142 0.06 -5.13 -17.89
N GLU A 143 -0.03 -6.20 -18.69
CA GLU A 143 1.10 -6.65 -19.52
C GLU A 143 1.64 -5.50 -20.38
N THR A 144 2.95 -5.35 -20.45
CA THR A 144 3.59 -4.20 -21.11
C THR A 144 3.14 -4.01 -22.56
N ALA A 145 3.05 -5.08 -23.35
CA ALA A 145 2.61 -4.95 -24.74
C ALA A 145 1.15 -4.49 -24.86
N ARG A 146 0.28 -4.95 -23.95
CA ARG A 146 -1.12 -4.51 -23.88
C ARG A 146 -1.22 -3.06 -23.40
N PHE A 147 -0.42 -2.67 -22.40
CA PHE A 147 -0.37 -1.29 -21.91
C PHE A 147 0.03 -0.31 -23.01
N LEU A 148 1.04 -0.66 -23.82
CA LEU A 148 1.51 0.20 -24.92
C LEU A 148 0.51 0.32 -26.07
N LYS A 149 -0.31 -0.72 -26.32
CA LYS A 149 -1.38 -0.65 -27.32
C LYS A 149 -2.55 0.24 -26.89
N ASN A 150 -2.83 0.26 -25.58
CA ASN A 150 -3.92 1.03 -25.00
C ASN A 150 -3.38 1.75 -23.75
N PRO A 151 -2.56 2.80 -23.92
CA PRO A 151 -1.91 3.46 -22.80
C PRO A 151 -2.95 4.12 -21.89
N GLN A 152 -2.87 3.81 -20.62
CA GLN A 152 -3.65 4.50 -19.61
C GLN A 152 -3.04 5.88 -19.35
N ARG A 153 -3.87 6.86 -19.04
CA ARG A 153 -3.40 8.18 -18.56
C ARG A 153 -2.93 8.00 -17.11
N ALA A 154 -1.75 7.40 -16.97
CA ALA A 154 -1.22 7.14 -15.64
C ALA A 154 -0.64 8.41 -15.03
N GLN A 155 -1.05 8.72 -13.80
CA GLN A 155 -0.33 9.69 -12.96
C GLN A 155 0.98 9.10 -12.46
N PHE A 156 0.95 7.80 -12.13
CA PHE A 156 2.12 7.05 -11.70
C PHE A 156 2.13 5.69 -12.42
N ALA A 157 3.28 5.30 -12.93
CA ALA A 157 3.45 3.97 -13.52
C ALA A 157 4.90 3.49 -13.37
N THR A 158 5.06 2.20 -13.13
CA THR A 158 6.37 1.55 -13.11
C THR A 158 6.32 0.20 -13.82
N GLN A 159 7.25 -0.01 -14.74
CA GLN A 159 7.43 -1.29 -15.41
C GLN A 159 8.37 -2.18 -14.59
N SER A 160 8.01 -3.44 -14.47
CA SER A 160 8.83 -4.46 -13.81
C SER A 160 8.54 -5.84 -14.40
N GLY A 161 9.15 -6.87 -13.87
CA GLY A 161 8.92 -8.23 -14.36
C GLY A 161 9.65 -9.33 -13.58
N PRO A 162 9.14 -10.54 -13.78
CA PRO A 162 8.04 -10.95 -14.67
C PRO A 162 6.64 -10.59 -14.11
N MET A 163 5.60 -10.72 -14.94
CA MET A 163 4.27 -10.93 -14.38
C MET A 163 4.27 -12.28 -13.65
N LEU A 164 3.67 -12.30 -12.46
CA LEU A 164 3.56 -13.52 -11.64
C LEU A 164 2.32 -14.33 -12.03
N VAL A 165 1.21 -13.60 -12.21
CA VAL A 165 -0.09 -14.14 -12.61
C VAL A 165 -0.57 -13.36 -13.82
N ILE A 166 -1.16 -14.05 -14.79
CA ILE A 166 -1.69 -13.50 -16.04
C ILE A 166 -3.05 -14.13 -16.28
N SER A 167 -4.10 -13.32 -16.23
CA SER A 167 -5.49 -13.79 -16.40
C SER A 167 -5.82 -15.01 -15.53
N GLY A 168 -5.41 -14.98 -14.26
CA GLY A 168 -5.63 -16.02 -13.26
C GLY A 168 -4.73 -17.26 -13.37
N ARG A 169 -3.73 -17.25 -14.27
CA ARG A 169 -2.76 -18.34 -14.43
C ARG A 169 -1.36 -17.89 -14.07
N ILE A 170 -0.60 -18.76 -13.41
CA ILE A 170 0.82 -18.50 -13.16
C ILE A 170 1.54 -18.34 -14.51
N HIS A 171 2.47 -17.40 -14.55
CA HIS A 171 3.31 -17.13 -15.72
C HIS A 171 3.92 -18.42 -16.28
N PRO A 172 3.81 -18.72 -17.60
CA PRO A 172 4.17 -20.03 -18.16
C PRO A 172 5.64 -20.41 -18.02
N ARG A 173 6.53 -19.47 -17.73
CA ARG A 173 7.96 -19.71 -17.49
C ARG A 173 8.33 -19.69 -16.00
N ILE A 174 7.35 -19.67 -15.12
CA ILE A 174 7.53 -19.89 -13.67
C ILE A 174 7.14 -21.33 -13.37
N HIS A 175 8.15 -22.16 -13.11
CA HIS A 175 7.97 -23.59 -12.90
C HIS A 175 7.96 -23.95 -11.42
N GLU A 176 7.22 -25.01 -11.06
CA GLU A 176 7.07 -25.47 -9.68
C GLU A 176 8.39 -25.98 -9.09
N ASP A 177 9.19 -26.60 -9.92
CA ASP A 177 10.51 -27.15 -9.59
C ASP A 177 11.64 -26.09 -9.57
N GLY A 178 11.27 -24.80 -9.72
CA GLY A 178 12.24 -23.70 -9.69
C GLY A 178 12.94 -23.57 -8.33
N MET A 179 14.27 -23.68 -8.31
CA MET A 179 15.08 -23.74 -7.09
C MET A 179 15.51 -22.36 -6.54
N SER A 180 15.32 -21.28 -7.30
CA SER A 180 15.83 -19.96 -6.91
C SER A 180 14.98 -19.32 -5.81
N GLN A 181 15.45 -19.42 -4.57
CA GLN A 181 14.84 -18.79 -3.39
C GLN A 181 15.46 -17.41 -3.15
N LYS A 182 14.62 -16.38 -3.06
CA LYS A 182 14.99 -14.98 -2.78
C LYS A 182 13.88 -14.30 -2.00
N PHE A 183 14.19 -13.23 -1.29
CA PHE A 183 13.15 -12.28 -0.86
C PHE A 183 12.46 -11.72 -2.10
N ARG A 184 11.13 -11.61 -2.04
CA ARG A 184 10.33 -11.16 -3.18
C ARG A 184 9.26 -10.18 -2.74
N ASN A 185 8.97 -9.23 -3.61
CA ASN A 185 7.85 -8.33 -3.44
C ASN A 185 7.10 -8.14 -4.76
N GLY A 186 5.85 -7.73 -4.66
CA GLY A 186 5.00 -7.61 -5.84
C GLY A 186 3.69 -6.92 -5.53
N VAL A 187 2.91 -6.73 -6.57
CA VAL A 187 1.62 -6.04 -6.51
C VAL A 187 0.61 -6.70 -7.42
N CYS A 188 -0.64 -6.71 -6.97
CA CYS A 188 -1.79 -6.91 -7.85
C CYS A 188 -2.86 -5.84 -7.61
N VAL A 189 -3.82 -5.77 -8.51
CA VAL A 189 -4.96 -4.86 -8.37
C VAL A 189 -6.25 -5.65 -8.61
N GLN A 190 -7.20 -5.53 -7.69
CA GLN A 190 -8.54 -6.07 -7.80
C GLN A 190 -9.55 -4.95 -8.04
N ASP A 191 -10.59 -5.26 -8.79
CA ASP A 191 -11.72 -4.36 -9.10
C ASP A 191 -11.29 -2.99 -9.66
N GLY A 192 -10.06 -2.90 -10.18
CA GLY A 192 -9.51 -1.68 -10.78
C GLY A 192 -9.14 -0.58 -9.78
N HIS A 193 -9.15 -0.85 -8.46
CA HIS A 193 -8.87 0.15 -7.44
C HIS A 193 -8.28 -0.39 -6.13
N ILE A 194 -8.45 -1.68 -5.80
CA ILE A 194 -7.85 -2.27 -4.60
C ILE A 194 -6.47 -2.81 -4.95
N MET A 195 -5.45 -2.13 -4.47
CA MET A 195 -4.05 -2.54 -4.65
C MET A 195 -3.61 -3.39 -3.48
N ARG A 196 -3.07 -4.57 -3.78
CA ARG A 196 -2.47 -5.51 -2.81
C ARG A 196 -0.99 -5.61 -3.04
N PHE A 197 -0.23 -5.13 -2.09
CA PHE A 197 1.22 -5.23 -2.06
C PHE A 197 1.62 -6.39 -1.15
N ALA A 198 2.50 -7.26 -1.63
CA ALA A 198 3.00 -8.37 -0.83
C ALA A 198 4.52 -8.40 -0.84
N ILE A 199 5.10 -8.77 0.30
CA ILE A 199 6.53 -9.04 0.46
C ILE A 199 6.69 -10.37 1.21
N SER A 200 7.67 -11.18 0.79
CA SER A 200 8.03 -12.39 1.53
C SER A 200 8.97 -12.02 2.69
N ASN A 201 8.72 -12.61 3.86
CA ASN A 201 9.53 -12.41 5.07
C ASN A 201 10.66 -13.44 5.19
N GLN A 202 10.70 -14.36 4.23
CA GLN A 202 11.75 -15.37 4.06
C GLN A 202 12.03 -15.57 2.56
N PRO A 203 13.17 -16.16 2.17
CA PRO A 203 13.43 -16.51 0.79
C PRO A 203 12.39 -17.51 0.27
N VAL A 204 11.80 -17.22 -0.88
CA VAL A 204 10.79 -18.07 -1.55
C VAL A 204 11.10 -18.18 -3.05
N THR A 205 10.61 -19.24 -3.70
CA THR A 205 10.68 -19.40 -5.15
C THR A 205 9.71 -18.44 -5.85
N PHE A 206 9.88 -18.26 -7.17
CA PHE A 206 8.87 -17.51 -7.95
C PHE A 206 7.53 -18.22 -7.97
N TYR A 207 7.52 -19.56 -7.97
CA TYR A 207 6.29 -20.33 -7.99
C TYR A 207 5.49 -20.17 -6.70
N GLU A 208 6.13 -20.29 -5.54
CA GLU A 208 5.49 -20.05 -4.25
C GLU A 208 4.93 -18.63 -4.17
N PHE A 209 5.70 -17.63 -4.60
CA PHE A 209 5.25 -16.25 -4.58
C PHE A 209 4.13 -15.97 -5.58
N ALA A 210 4.13 -16.59 -6.76
CA ALA A 210 3.02 -16.51 -7.72
C ALA A 210 1.75 -17.20 -7.19
N ARG A 211 1.89 -18.34 -6.50
CA ARG A 211 0.78 -19.00 -5.82
C ARG A 211 0.13 -18.14 -4.75
N LEU A 212 0.92 -17.40 -3.98
CA LEU A 212 0.38 -16.42 -3.03
C LEU A 212 -0.63 -15.50 -3.72
N PHE A 213 -0.23 -14.86 -4.81
CA PHE A 213 -1.11 -13.94 -5.54
C PHE A 213 -2.33 -14.63 -6.17
N ARG A 214 -2.13 -15.79 -6.79
CA ARG A 214 -3.22 -16.52 -7.45
C ARG A 214 -4.19 -17.16 -6.46
N ASP A 215 -3.66 -17.92 -5.50
CA ASP A 215 -4.46 -18.86 -4.69
C ASP A 215 -4.98 -18.22 -3.41
N ARG A 216 -4.20 -17.30 -2.80
CA ARG A 216 -4.56 -16.68 -1.51
C ARG A 216 -5.13 -15.28 -1.69
N LEU A 217 -4.52 -14.48 -2.58
CA LEU A 217 -4.97 -13.12 -2.83
C LEU A 217 -5.97 -13.02 -3.99
N HIS A 218 -6.23 -14.13 -4.70
CA HIS A 218 -7.20 -14.23 -5.82
C HIS A 218 -6.99 -13.17 -6.90
N CYS A 219 -5.73 -12.85 -7.20
CA CYS A 219 -5.37 -11.86 -8.20
C CYS A 219 -5.46 -12.43 -9.61
N LYS A 220 -6.14 -11.73 -10.52
CA LYS A 220 -6.18 -12.09 -11.95
C LYS A 220 -4.86 -11.77 -12.66
N ASP A 221 -4.26 -10.63 -12.33
CA ASP A 221 -2.96 -10.20 -12.84
C ASP A 221 -2.10 -9.72 -11.68
N ALA A 222 -0.85 -10.16 -11.60
CA ALA A 222 0.09 -9.79 -10.56
C ALA A 222 1.49 -9.57 -11.14
N LEU A 223 2.20 -8.60 -10.61
CA LEU A 223 3.51 -8.16 -11.08
C LEU A 223 4.55 -8.31 -9.98
N PHE A 224 5.67 -8.94 -10.30
CA PHE A 224 6.86 -8.90 -9.48
C PHE A 224 7.52 -7.52 -9.61
N LEU A 225 7.86 -6.92 -8.48
CA LEU A 225 8.65 -5.71 -8.41
C LEU A 225 10.16 -6.03 -8.31
N ASP A 226 10.97 -5.16 -7.73
CA ASP A 226 12.40 -5.46 -7.60
C ASP A 226 12.67 -6.23 -6.31
N GLY A 227 12.99 -7.51 -6.46
CA GLY A 227 13.21 -8.44 -5.36
C GLY A 227 14.67 -8.63 -4.98
N GLY A 228 14.94 -9.72 -4.24
CA GLY A 228 16.25 -10.04 -3.73
C GLY A 228 16.73 -9.06 -2.67
N SER A 229 17.93 -8.50 -2.84
CA SER A 229 18.47 -7.49 -1.93
C SER A 229 17.75 -6.15 -1.97
N ALA A 230 16.92 -5.90 -2.98
CA ALA A 230 16.13 -4.67 -3.08
C ALA A 230 14.79 -4.75 -2.33
N SER A 231 14.32 -5.94 -1.95
CA SER A 231 13.05 -6.11 -1.24
C SER A 231 13.09 -5.42 0.11
N ALA A 232 12.25 -4.41 0.30
CA ALA A 232 12.14 -3.68 1.55
C ALA A 232 10.73 -3.12 1.74
N LEU A 233 10.30 -3.01 2.99
CA LEU A 233 8.99 -2.53 3.40
C LEU A 233 9.11 -1.49 4.52
N TYR A 234 8.35 -0.42 4.40
CA TYR A 234 8.06 0.55 5.45
C TYR A 234 6.55 0.48 5.74
N ALA A 235 6.21 -0.02 6.91
CA ALA A 235 4.83 -0.18 7.37
C ALA A 235 4.72 0.17 8.86
N PRO A 236 4.62 1.47 9.22
CA PRO A 236 4.55 1.93 10.61
C PRO A 236 3.42 1.26 11.41
N SER A 237 2.31 0.92 10.75
CA SER A 237 1.19 0.20 11.38
C SER A 237 1.56 -1.20 11.91
N LEU A 238 2.66 -1.78 11.43
CA LEU A 238 3.26 -3.03 11.92
C LEU A 238 4.57 -2.79 12.67
N SER A 239 4.94 -1.55 12.96
CA SER A 239 6.27 -1.18 13.49
C SER A 239 7.43 -1.69 12.62
N ARG A 240 7.19 -1.83 11.31
CA ARG A 240 8.18 -2.35 10.36
C ARG A 240 8.82 -1.24 9.56
N HIS A 241 10.13 -1.12 9.69
CA HIS A 241 10.95 -0.10 9.02
C HIS A 241 12.22 -0.78 8.48
N ASP A 242 12.11 -1.47 7.34
CA ASP A 242 13.24 -2.13 6.74
C ASP A 242 14.27 -1.09 6.29
N ARG A 243 15.53 -1.34 6.64
CA ARG A 243 16.64 -0.52 6.18
C ARG A 243 17.27 -1.19 4.96
N PHE A 244 17.47 -0.39 3.95
CA PHE A 244 18.10 -0.84 2.71
C PHE A 244 19.47 -0.17 2.53
N THR A 245 20.49 -0.99 2.36
CA THR A 245 21.82 -0.59 1.95
C THR A 245 22.30 -1.56 0.87
N PRO A 246 22.70 -1.12 -0.29
CA PRO A 246 22.95 0.26 -0.74
C PRO A 246 21.66 1.05 -1.07
N THR A 247 21.83 2.33 -1.48
CA THR A 247 20.73 3.23 -1.89
C THR A 247 19.77 2.58 -2.86
N MET A 248 18.44 2.65 -2.61
CA MET A 248 17.40 2.13 -3.51
C MET A 248 17.05 3.10 -4.64
N GLY A 249 16.51 2.55 -5.73
CA GLY A 249 15.95 3.33 -6.84
C GLY A 249 14.52 3.80 -6.56
N PRO A 250 13.58 3.60 -7.50
CA PRO A 250 12.19 4.05 -7.34
C PRO A 250 11.50 3.47 -6.11
N ILE A 251 10.79 4.33 -5.38
CA ILE A 251 9.99 3.97 -4.20
C ILE A 251 8.52 4.14 -4.55
N LEU A 252 7.69 3.18 -4.17
CA LEU A 252 6.24 3.29 -4.14
C LEU A 252 5.83 3.62 -2.72
N GLY A 253 4.96 4.60 -2.52
CA GLY A 253 4.50 5.00 -1.21
C GLY A 253 3.03 5.40 -1.18
N VAL A 254 2.43 5.27 0.00
CA VAL A 254 1.11 5.82 0.34
C VAL A 254 1.32 6.98 1.28
N VAL A 255 0.69 8.10 0.96
CA VAL A 255 0.87 9.38 1.65
C VAL A 255 -0.48 9.86 2.20
N GLU A 256 -0.44 10.42 3.38
CA GLU A 256 -1.56 11.10 4.00
C GLU A 256 -1.18 12.54 4.35
N LYS A 257 -2.16 13.43 4.43
CA LYS A 257 -1.93 14.75 5.01
C LYS A 257 -1.64 14.59 6.50
N ALA A 258 -0.61 15.25 6.99
CA ALA A 258 -0.36 15.26 8.43
C ALA A 258 -1.56 15.88 9.14
N ASN A 259 -2.09 15.16 10.12
CA ASN A 259 -3.12 15.73 11.01
C ASN A 259 -2.49 16.92 11.75
N ARG A 260 -3.09 18.11 11.56
CA ARG A 260 -2.73 19.31 12.30
C ARG A 260 -3.24 19.25 13.73
#